data_5e8caa0ec916e4377ed19c8aa6c304a7
#
_entry.id   5e8caa0ec916e4377ed19c8aa6c304a7
#
_cell.length_a   1.000
_cell.length_b   1.000
_cell.length_c   1.000
_cell.angle_alpha   90.00
_cell.angle_beta   90.00
_cell.angle_gamma   90.00
#
_symmetry.space_group_name_H-M   'P 1'
#
loop_
_entity.id
_entity.type
_entity.pdbx_description
1 polymer ?
#
loop_
_entity_poly.entity_id
_entity_poly.type
_entity_poly.pdbx_seq_one_letter_code
_entity_poly.pdbx_strand_id
1 'polypeptide(L)'
;MRKLSKKNIKIGILGGTFDPPHIGHLHISKIALKKLKLNKLIWAITKKNPLKKKPYLKIKTRIKLSKKITNKEKKIFVHYFDDKIKSINTFDLLNHIKRKQKKTKLYFLIGADNLIKFHKWKNWKKIPKLAKIVVFPRNNHLIRKNKYIVLKRLKKKDLIYINSKKVNISSSLIRKFW
;
A
#
# COMPACT_ATOMS: atom_id res chain seq x y z
N MET A 1 -2.27 23.89 -33.30
CA MET A 1 -1.38 22.98 -32.52
C MET A 1 -2.14 22.40 -31.33
N ARG A 2 -2.51 21.11 -31.34
CA ARG A 2 -3.15 20.44 -30.19
C ARG A 2 -2.10 20.29 -29.09
N LYS A 3 -2.24 21.02 -27.96
CA LYS A 3 -1.46 20.75 -26.75
C LYS A 3 -1.70 19.31 -26.32
N LEU A 4 -0.72 18.43 -26.55
CA LEU A 4 -0.71 17.07 -25.97
C LEU A 4 -0.84 17.20 -24.44
N SER A 5 -2.01 16.88 -23.90
CA SER A 5 -2.23 16.89 -22.48
C SER A 5 -1.25 15.88 -21.84
N LYS A 6 -0.27 16.37 -21.09
CA LYS A 6 0.69 15.52 -20.36
C LYS A 6 -0.09 14.63 -19.41
N LYS A 7 -0.36 13.39 -19.82
CA LYS A 7 -1.15 12.39 -19.10
C LYS A 7 -0.58 12.20 -17.72
N ASN A 8 -1.32 12.58 -16.68
CA ASN A 8 -0.90 12.41 -15.29
C ASN A 8 -0.64 10.93 -14.99
N ILE A 9 0.60 10.55 -14.69
CA ILE A 9 0.98 9.19 -14.36
C ILE A 9 0.34 8.80 -13.01
N LYS A 10 -0.33 7.65 -12.98
CA LYS A 10 -0.97 7.09 -11.78
C LYS A 10 -0.12 5.96 -11.21
N ILE A 11 0.33 6.09 -9.97
CA ILE A 11 1.18 5.10 -9.31
C ILE A 11 0.49 4.57 -8.07
N GLY A 12 0.32 3.25 -8.00
CA GLY A 12 -0.09 2.55 -6.80
C GLY A 12 1.11 2.26 -5.90
N ILE A 13 0.92 2.32 -4.58
CA ILE A 13 1.93 1.97 -3.59
C ILE A 13 1.28 1.03 -2.59
N LEU A 14 1.79 -0.19 -2.48
CA LEU A 14 1.45 -1.15 -1.45
C LEU A 14 2.63 -1.26 -0.49
N GLY A 15 2.49 -0.67 0.69
CA GLY A 15 3.51 -0.71 1.74
C GLY A 15 3.30 -1.88 2.68
N GLY A 16 4.38 -2.51 3.12
CA GLY A 16 4.30 -3.60 4.09
C GLY A 16 5.63 -4.27 4.39
N THR A 17 5.63 -5.12 5.41
CA THR A 17 6.79 -5.96 5.73
C THR A 17 6.95 -7.13 4.76
N PHE A 18 5.84 -7.62 4.17
CA PHE A 18 5.79 -8.79 3.28
C PHE A 18 6.50 -10.00 3.89
N ASP A 19 6.01 -10.44 5.04
CA ASP A 19 6.68 -11.39 5.92
C ASP A 19 5.82 -12.65 6.23
N PRO A 20 5.69 -13.61 5.28
CA PRO A 20 6.15 -13.53 3.90
C PRO A 20 5.18 -12.77 2.97
N PRO A 21 5.61 -12.41 1.74
CA PRO A 21 4.69 -12.03 0.68
C PRO A 21 3.81 -13.22 0.27
N HIS A 22 2.59 -12.96 -0.23
CA HIS A 22 1.66 -14.02 -0.62
C HIS A 22 0.71 -13.56 -1.73
N ILE A 23 -0.02 -14.52 -2.32
CA ILE A 23 -0.95 -14.27 -3.43
C ILE A 23 -2.02 -13.22 -3.11
N GLY A 24 -2.41 -13.04 -1.85
CA GLY A 24 -3.33 -11.98 -1.45
C GLY A 24 -2.78 -10.56 -1.72
N HIS A 25 -1.46 -10.34 -1.55
CA HIS A 25 -0.84 -9.07 -1.93
C HIS A 25 -0.88 -8.88 -3.45
N LEU A 26 -0.61 -9.94 -4.22
CA LEU A 26 -0.67 -9.90 -5.68
C LEU A 26 -2.09 -9.64 -6.17
N HIS A 27 -3.09 -10.30 -5.59
CA HIS A 27 -4.50 -10.16 -5.93
C HIS A 27 -4.99 -8.71 -5.81
N ILE A 28 -4.80 -8.08 -4.64
CA ILE A 28 -5.21 -6.67 -4.44
C ILE A 28 -4.44 -5.72 -5.36
N SER A 29 -3.17 -6.03 -5.67
CA SER A 29 -2.35 -5.24 -6.59
C SER A 29 -2.93 -5.28 -8.02
N LYS A 30 -3.29 -6.46 -8.53
CA LYS A 30 -3.91 -6.64 -9.85
C LYS A 30 -5.25 -5.92 -9.97
N ILE A 31 -6.08 -6.01 -8.93
CA ILE A 31 -7.37 -5.31 -8.88
C ILE A 31 -7.17 -3.79 -8.90
N ALA A 32 -6.23 -3.26 -8.10
CA ALA A 32 -5.93 -1.84 -8.08
C ALA A 32 -5.42 -1.35 -9.44
N LEU A 33 -4.49 -2.08 -10.07
CA LEU A 33 -3.98 -1.77 -11.41
C LEU A 33 -5.12 -1.63 -12.41
N LYS A 34 -6.06 -2.59 -12.43
CA LYS A 34 -7.20 -2.60 -13.34
C LYS A 34 -8.22 -1.49 -13.01
N LYS A 35 -8.75 -1.48 -11.77
CA LYS A 35 -9.86 -0.58 -11.38
C LYS A 35 -9.48 0.91 -11.38
N LEU A 36 -8.24 1.24 -10.99
CA LEU A 36 -7.77 2.62 -10.94
C LEU A 36 -7.02 3.05 -12.21
N LYS A 37 -6.88 2.12 -13.19
CA LYS A 37 -6.11 2.34 -14.41
C LYS A 37 -4.70 2.87 -14.09
N LEU A 38 -3.99 2.17 -13.15
CA LEU A 38 -2.65 2.58 -12.75
C LEU A 38 -1.63 2.27 -13.85
N ASN A 39 -0.66 3.15 -14.02
CA ASN A 39 0.46 2.92 -14.92
C ASN A 39 1.45 1.89 -14.35
N LYS A 40 1.68 1.95 -13.04
CA LYS A 40 2.50 0.99 -12.30
C LYS A 40 2.08 0.89 -10.84
N LEU A 41 2.50 -0.18 -10.17
CA LEU A 41 2.32 -0.38 -8.75
C LEU A 41 3.64 -0.78 -8.11
N ILE A 42 3.95 -0.18 -6.96
CA ILE A 42 5.17 -0.42 -6.21
C ILE A 42 4.84 -1.20 -4.95
N TRP A 43 5.46 -2.36 -4.75
CA TRP A 43 5.55 -3.04 -3.47
C TRP A 43 6.70 -2.40 -2.69
N ALA A 44 6.37 -1.52 -1.77
CA ALA A 44 7.34 -0.84 -0.92
C ALA A 44 7.60 -1.69 0.33
N ILE A 45 8.66 -2.50 0.27
CA ILE A 45 9.06 -3.36 1.40
C ILE A 45 9.65 -2.48 2.49
N THR A 46 9.26 -2.68 3.75
CA THR A 46 9.85 -1.99 4.90
C THR A 46 10.58 -2.95 5.85
N LYS A 47 11.62 -2.47 6.51
CA LYS A 47 12.34 -3.24 7.54
C LYS A 47 11.39 -3.71 8.63
N LYS A 48 10.55 -2.79 9.13
CA LYS A 48 9.65 -3.00 10.27
C LYS A 48 8.37 -2.18 10.10
N ASN A 49 7.25 -2.72 10.54
CA ASN A 49 6.06 -1.91 10.78
C ASN A 49 6.14 -1.37 12.22
N PRO A 50 6.08 -0.03 12.44
CA PRO A 50 6.19 0.55 13.78
C PRO A 50 5.18 0.01 14.80
N LEU A 51 4.02 -0.48 14.31
CA LEU A 51 2.91 -0.98 15.13
C LEU A 51 2.88 -2.51 15.28
N LYS A 52 3.91 -3.22 14.82
CA LYS A 52 3.97 -4.69 14.86
C LYS A 52 5.30 -5.18 15.44
N LYS A 53 5.32 -6.44 15.87
CA LYS A 53 6.55 -7.15 16.26
C LYS A 53 7.56 -7.18 15.10
N LYS A 54 8.83 -7.46 15.42
CA LYS A 54 9.90 -7.65 14.42
C LYS A 54 9.49 -8.72 13.40
N PRO A 55 9.77 -8.53 12.09
CA PRO A 55 9.54 -9.57 11.10
C PRO A 55 10.37 -10.83 11.36
N TYR A 56 9.83 -11.97 10.97
CA TYR A 56 10.52 -13.28 11.08
C TYR A 56 11.64 -13.40 10.04
N LEU A 57 11.34 -13.05 8.78
CA LEU A 57 12.29 -13.15 7.69
C LEU A 57 13.18 -11.91 7.59
N LYS A 58 14.46 -12.14 7.27
CA LYS A 58 15.41 -11.07 6.94
C LYS A 58 14.92 -10.25 5.74
N ILE A 59 15.25 -8.96 5.69
CA ILE A 59 14.79 -8.05 4.62
C ILE A 59 15.16 -8.57 3.21
N LYS A 60 16.38 -9.09 3.03
CA LYS A 60 16.84 -9.65 1.75
C LYS A 60 15.94 -10.79 1.27
N THR A 61 15.57 -11.71 2.18
CA THR A 61 14.66 -12.83 1.88
C THR A 61 13.27 -12.34 1.45
N ARG A 62 12.70 -11.37 2.19
CA ARG A 62 11.38 -10.81 1.88
C ARG A 62 11.36 -10.12 0.50
N ILE A 63 12.43 -9.42 0.15
CA ILE A 63 12.60 -8.82 -1.18
C ILE A 63 12.69 -9.91 -2.26
N LYS A 64 13.52 -10.95 -2.05
CA LYS A 64 13.68 -12.08 -3.00
C LYS A 64 12.34 -12.78 -3.26
N LEU A 65 11.60 -13.13 -2.21
CA LEU A 65 10.28 -13.76 -2.31
C LEU A 65 9.25 -12.85 -2.98
N SER A 66 9.26 -11.55 -2.69
CA SER A 66 8.35 -10.59 -3.33
C SER A 66 8.62 -10.50 -4.83
N LYS A 67 9.89 -10.43 -5.24
CA LYS A 67 10.27 -10.46 -6.66
C LYS A 67 9.85 -11.77 -7.34
N LYS A 68 10.01 -12.92 -6.66
CA LYS A 68 9.56 -14.22 -7.19
C LYS A 68 8.06 -14.25 -7.46
N ILE A 69 7.25 -13.74 -6.54
CA ILE A 69 5.78 -13.72 -6.69
C ILE A 69 5.34 -12.73 -7.80
N THR A 70 6.07 -11.64 -7.99
CA THR A 70 5.70 -10.60 -8.97
C THR A 70 6.39 -10.74 -10.32
N ASN A 71 7.20 -11.77 -10.56
CA ASN A 71 8.06 -11.90 -11.76
C ASN A 71 7.30 -11.84 -13.09
N LYS A 72 6.06 -12.35 -13.12
CA LYS A 72 5.20 -12.36 -14.32
C LYS A 72 4.40 -11.05 -14.50
N GLU A 73 4.52 -10.08 -13.58
CA GLU A 73 3.68 -8.90 -13.54
C GLU A 73 4.46 -7.65 -14.01
N LYS A 74 4.39 -7.34 -15.28
CA LYS A 74 5.14 -6.24 -15.93
C LYS A 74 4.91 -4.85 -15.31
N LYS A 75 3.80 -4.64 -14.57
CA LYS A 75 3.45 -3.35 -13.96
C LYS A 75 3.64 -3.32 -12.44
N ILE A 76 4.16 -4.39 -11.82
CA ILE A 76 4.42 -4.44 -10.37
C ILE A 76 5.92 -4.45 -10.13
N PHE A 77 6.41 -3.48 -9.36
CA PHE A 77 7.82 -3.28 -9.05
C PHE A 77 8.05 -3.43 -7.55
N VAL A 78 9.06 -4.21 -7.17
CA VAL A 78 9.45 -4.40 -5.76
C VAL A 78 10.61 -3.47 -5.43
N HIS A 79 10.41 -2.59 -4.46
CA HIS A 79 11.42 -1.63 -4.00
C HIS A 79 11.57 -1.62 -2.48
N TYR A 80 12.78 -1.35 -2.03
CA TYR A 80 13.13 -1.08 -0.65
C TYR A 80 13.68 0.34 -0.55
N PHE A 81 13.04 1.17 0.27
CA PHE A 81 13.34 2.59 0.35
C PHE A 81 13.93 3.02 1.69
N ASP A 82 13.72 2.25 2.77
CA ASP A 82 13.96 2.70 4.14
C ASP A 82 15.37 3.25 4.37
N ASP A 83 16.39 2.60 3.82
CA ASP A 83 17.79 3.06 3.97
C ASP A 83 18.02 4.38 3.22
N LYS A 84 17.47 4.50 2.01
CA LYS A 84 17.59 5.70 1.18
C LYS A 84 16.91 6.92 1.80
N ILE A 85 15.73 6.72 2.40
CA ILE A 85 14.95 7.79 3.01
C ILE A 85 15.24 7.95 4.51
N LYS A 86 16.07 7.08 5.08
CA LYS A 86 16.38 6.98 6.53
C LYS A 86 15.12 6.96 7.40
N SER A 87 14.07 6.26 6.93
CA SER A 87 12.77 6.18 7.60
C SER A 87 11.99 4.92 7.20
N ILE A 88 11.22 4.40 8.16
CA ILE A 88 10.27 3.29 7.98
C ILE A 88 8.81 3.79 7.88
N ASN A 89 8.59 5.10 7.87
CA ASN A 89 7.26 5.68 7.96
C ASN A 89 6.65 5.91 6.57
N THR A 90 5.38 5.58 6.44
CA THR A 90 4.63 5.75 5.19
C THR A 90 4.60 7.20 4.69
N PHE A 91 4.47 8.16 5.59
CA PHE A 91 4.48 9.57 5.21
C PHE A 91 5.78 9.96 4.50
N ASP A 92 6.92 9.56 5.05
CA ASP A 92 8.24 9.89 4.51
C ASP A 92 8.47 9.20 3.15
N LEU A 93 8.01 7.94 3.01
CA LEU A 93 8.00 7.22 1.74
C LEU A 93 7.20 7.94 0.65
N LEU A 94 5.95 8.28 0.95
CA LEU A 94 5.06 8.94 -0.02
C LEU A 94 5.58 10.33 -0.40
N ASN A 95 6.10 11.08 0.56
CA ASN A 95 6.70 12.38 0.33
C ASN A 95 7.93 12.28 -0.58
N HIS A 96 8.81 11.29 -0.33
CA HIS A 96 9.97 11.03 -1.18
C HIS A 96 9.58 10.73 -2.63
N ILE A 97 8.59 9.83 -2.85
CA ILE A 97 8.12 9.48 -4.19
C ILE A 97 7.48 10.71 -4.86
N LYS A 98 6.66 11.47 -4.14
CA LYS A 98 5.98 12.66 -4.66
C LYS A 98 6.96 13.75 -5.07
N ARG A 99 8.01 13.99 -4.27
CA ARG A 99 9.05 14.99 -4.60
C ARG A 99 9.81 14.61 -5.87
N LYS A 100 10.13 13.32 -6.05
CA LYS A 100 10.83 12.86 -7.27
C LYS A 100 9.95 12.84 -8.51
N GLN A 101 8.63 12.71 -8.36
CA GLN A 101 7.70 12.57 -9.46
C GLN A 101 6.52 13.53 -9.28
N LYS A 102 6.79 14.85 -9.35
CA LYS A 102 5.84 15.94 -9.06
C LYS A 102 4.50 15.82 -9.81
N LYS A 103 4.50 15.40 -11.06
CA LYS A 103 3.29 15.29 -11.92
C LYS A 103 2.54 13.96 -11.79
N THR A 104 2.75 13.18 -10.72
CA THR A 104 2.08 11.90 -10.51
C THR A 104 0.91 11.99 -9.54
N LYS A 105 -0.12 11.15 -9.78
CA LYS A 105 -1.18 10.87 -8.81
C LYS A 105 -0.82 9.58 -8.08
N LEU A 106 -0.63 9.67 -6.76
CA LEU A 106 -0.31 8.52 -5.93
C LEU A 106 -1.58 7.91 -5.33
N TYR A 107 -1.60 6.59 -5.27
CA TYR A 107 -2.66 5.77 -4.67
C TYR A 107 -2.01 4.82 -3.67
N PHE A 108 -2.29 5.03 -2.38
CA PHE A 108 -1.74 4.22 -1.31
C PHE A 108 -2.72 3.12 -0.91
N LEU A 109 -2.34 1.85 -1.13
CA LEU A 109 -3.18 0.68 -0.89
C LEU A 109 -3.00 0.17 0.53
N ILE A 110 -4.12 0.01 1.26
CA ILE A 110 -4.12 -0.56 2.61
C ILE A 110 -5.31 -1.51 2.81
N GLY A 111 -5.14 -2.47 3.71
CA GLY A 111 -6.27 -3.25 4.23
C GLY A 111 -7.08 -2.44 5.25
N ALA A 112 -8.34 -2.81 5.43
CA ALA A 112 -9.23 -2.15 6.38
C ALA A 112 -8.71 -2.20 7.83
N ASP A 113 -8.04 -3.28 8.21
CA ASP A 113 -7.38 -3.44 9.51
C ASP A 113 -6.29 -2.38 9.77
N ASN A 114 -5.58 -1.99 8.74
CA ASN A 114 -4.59 -0.91 8.82
C ASN A 114 -5.26 0.48 8.85
N LEU A 115 -6.38 0.65 8.15
CA LEU A 115 -7.14 1.91 8.22
C LEU A 115 -7.61 2.22 9.64
N ILE A 116 -8.10 1.22 10.37
CA ILE A 116 -8.53 1.38 11.77
C ILE A 116 -7.40 1.95 12.64
N LYS A 117 -6.17 1.50 12.43
CA LYS A 117 -4.96 1.92 13.17
C LYS A 117 -4.23 3.09 12.52
N PHE A 118 -4.74 3.64 11.42
CA PHE A 118 -4.07 4.65 10.62
C PHE A 118 -3.74 5.94 11.41
N HIS A 119 -4.60 6.31 12.37
CA HIS A 119 -4.38 7.45 13.25
C HIS A 119 -3.11 7.37 14.12
N LYS A 120 -2.55 6.17 14.28
CA LYS A 120 -1.28 5.94 15.00
C LYS A 120 -0.04 6.11 14.12
N TRP A 121 -0.19 6.39 12.83
CA TRP A 121 0.93 6.52 11.92
C TRP A 121 1.50 7.95 11.96
N LYS A 122 2.81 8.06 11.81
CA LYS A 122 3.49 9.37 11.75
C LYS A 122 2.85 10.25 10.68
N ASN A 123 2.48 11.46 11.05
CA ASN A 123 1.90 12.46 10.14
C ASN A 123 0.67 11.96 9.34
N TRP A 124 -0.12 11.05 9.89
CA TRP A 124 -1.25 10.42 9.19
C TRP A 124 -2.23 11.41 8.57
N LYS A 125 -2.49 12.56 9.23
CA LYS A 125 -3.36 13.63 8.72
C LYS A 125 -2.81 14.29 7.44
N LYS A 126 -1.50 14.20 7.21
CA LYS A 126 -0.83 14.77 6.03
C LYS A 126 -0.76 13.78 4.85
N ILE A 127 -0.94 12.47 5.09
CA ILE A 127 -0.87 11.43 4.04
C ILE A 127 -1.90 11.67 2.91
N PRO A 128 -3.17 12.06 3.17
CA PRO A 128 -4.15 12.32 2.11
C PRO A 128 -3.78 13.47 1.16
N LYS A 129 -2.92 14.39 1.61
CA LYS A 129 -2.39 15.45 0.75
C LYS A 129 -1.39 14.92 -0.29
N LEU A 130 -0.77 13.75 -0.02
CA LEU A 130 0.23 13.13 -0.90
C LEU A 130 -0.37 12.05 -1.81
N ALA A 131 -1.32 11.26 -1.30
CA ALA A 131 -1.88 10.12 -2.02
C ALA A 131 -3.35 9.89 -1.66
N LYS A 132 -4.17 9.40 -2.63
CA LYS A 132 -5.48 8.82 -2.34
C LYS A 132 -5.29 7.50 -1.59
N ILE A 133 -6.05 7.30 -0.52
CA ILE A 133 -6.00 6.08 0.27
C ILE A 133 -6.98 5.07 -0.32
N VAL A 134 -6.47 3.93 -0.78
CA VAL A 134 -7.27 2.86 -1.39
C VAL A 134 -7.42 1.73 -0.38
N VAL A 135 -8.65 1.51 0.04
CA VAL A 135 -8.98 0.57 1.12
C VAL A 135 -9.54 -0.72 0.53
N PHE A 136 -8.93 -1.85 0.90
CA PHE A 136 -9.42 -3.18 0.60
C PHE A 136 -10.03 -3.79 1.86
N PRO A 137 -11.35 -3.97 1.93
CA PRO A 137 -12.00 -4.68 3.02
C PRO A 137 -11.61 -6.17 2.97
N ARG A 138 -11.26 -6.75 4.13
CA ARG A 138 -10.94 -8.20 4.24
C ARG A 138 -12.14 -9.06 4.57
N ASN A 139 -13.17 -8.49 5.17
CA ASN A 139 -14.44 -9.12 5.49
C ASN A 139 -15.56 -8.16 5.11
N ASN A 140 -16.76 -8.70 4.86
CA ASN A 140 -17.99 -7.92 4.63
C ASN A 140 -18.43 -7.08 5.84
N HIS A 141 -17.64 -7.03 6.90
CA HIS A 141 -17.84 -6.03 7.94
C HIS A 141 -17.55 -4.67 7.29
N LEU A 142 -18.62 -4.09 6.79
CA LEU A 142 -18.69 -2.66 6.52
C LEU A 142 -18.02 -1.99 7.72
N ILE A 143 -16.93 -1.28 7.46
CA ILE A 143 -16.34 -0.40 8.45
C ILE A 143 -17.46 0.54 8.83
N ARG A 144 -18.14 0.28 9.97
CA ARG A 144 -19.22 1.14 10.46
C ARG A 144 -18.62 2.54 10.60
N LYS A 145 -19.02 3.43 9.69
CA LYS A 145 -18.37 4.72 9.43
C LYS A 145 -18.18 5.59 10.67
N ASN A 146 -19.00 5.40 11.69
CA ASN A 146 -19.06 6.30 12.84
C ASN A 146 -18.19 5.88 14.05
N LYS A 147 -17.53 4.71 14.01
CA LYS A 147 -16.82 4.17 15.19
C LYS A 147 -15.31 4.48 15.21
N TYR A 148 -14.72 4.94 14.11
CA TYR A 148 -13.27 5.09 14.03
C TYR A 148 -12.83 6.55 13.87
N ILE A 149 -11.89 7.00 14.71
CA ILE A 149 -11.28 8.34 14.71
C ILE A 149 -10.85 8.76 13.30
N VAL A 150 -10.29 7.82 12.55
CA VAL A 150 -9.80 8.05 11.19
C VAL A 150 -10.91 8.50 10.26
N LEU A 151 -12.09 7.84 10.31
CA LEU A 151 -13.20 8.13 9.40
C LEU A 151 -13.90 9.44 9.72
N LYS A 152 -13.83 9.89 10.98
CA LYS A 152 -14.33 11.22 11.39
C LYS A 152 -13.43 12.36 10.88
N ARG A 153 -12.14 12.09 10.63
CA ARG A 153 -11.14 13.11 10.28
C ARG A 153 -10.75 13.12 8.80
N LEU A 154 -10.85 11.98 8.10
CA LEU A 154 -10.56 11.91 6.67
C LEU A 154 -11.78 12.33 5.85
N LYS A 155 -11.54 13.15 4.83
CA LYS A 155 -12.61 13.54 3.90
C LYS A 155 -12.98 12.35 3.00
N LYS A 156 -14.26 12.20 2.67
CA LYS A 156 -14.77 11.13 1.78
C LYS A 156 -13.99 11.07 0.45
N LYS A 157 -13.60 12.23 -0.08
CA LYS A 157 -12.81 12.35 -1.32
C LYS A 157 -11.40 11.78 -1.24
N ASP A 158 -10.86 11.53 -0.04
CA ASP A 158 -9.50 11.03 0.17
C ASP A 158 -9.44 9.49 0.23
N LEU A 159 -10.60 8.86 0.32
CA LEU A 159 -10.78 7.42 0.45
C LEU A 159 -11.41 6.82 -0.80
N ILE A 160 -10.87 5.70 -1.25
CA ILE A 160 -11.44 4.88 -2.34
C ILE A 160 -11.59 3.46 -1.76
N TYR A 161 -12.80 2.95 -1.74
CA TYR A 161 -13.06 1.57 -1.34
C TYR A 161 -13.14 0.67 -2.56
N ILE A 162 -12.37 -0.41 -2.56
CA ILE A 162 -12.39 -1.40 -3.63
C ILE A 162 -12.78 -2.75 -3.05
N ASN A 163 -14.00 -3.18 -3.35
CA ASN A 163 -14.43 -4.53 -3.04
C ASN A 163 -13.71 -5.53 -3.95
N SER A 164 -13.17 -6.57 -3.33
CA SER A 164 -12.52 -7.68 -4.02
C SER A 164 -12.98 -9.00 -3.43
N LYS A 165 -12.99 -10.06 -4.24
CA LYS A 165 -13.19 -11.42 -3.70
C LYS A 165 -12.14 -11.67 -2.62
N LYS A 166 -12.56 -12.24 -1.50
CA LYS A 166 -11.68 -12.54 -0.38
C LYS A 166 -10.68 -13.61 -0.78
N VAL A 167 -9.41 -13.36 -0.52
CA VAL A 167 -8.37 -14.39 -0.56
C VAL A 167 -8.05 -14.76 0.89
N ASN A 168 -8.41 -15.99 1.29
CA ASN A 168 -8.27 -16.47 2.67
C ASN A 168 -6.81 -16.79 3.01
N ILE A 169 -5.92 -15.81 2.85
CA ILE A 169 -4.51 -15.93 3.15
C ILE A 169 -3.98 -14.65 3.80
N SER A 170 -3.06 -14.82 4.75
CA SER A 170 -2.31 -13.71 5.36
C SER A 170 -0.92 -14.17 5.75
N SER A 171 0.02 -13.24 5.87
CA SER A 171 1.37 -13.57 6.36
C SER A 171 1.33 -14.23 7.73
N SER A 172 0.42 -13.82 8.62
CA SER A 172 0.26 -14.43 9.96
C SER A 172 -0.27 -15.86 9.87
N LEU A 173 -1.19 -16.14 8.94
CA LEU A 173 -1.68 -17.50 8.71
C LEU A 173 -0.56 -18.41 8.19
N ILE A 174 0.21 -17.95 7.21
CA ILE A 174 1.34 -18.73 6.66
C ILE A 174 2.34 -19.08 7.76
N ARG A 175 2.69 -18.12 8.61
CA ARG A 175 3.64 -18.35 9.72
C ARG A 175 3.16 -19.30 10.82
N LYS A 176 1.88 -19.65 10.86
CA LYS A 176 1.39 -20.69 11.79
C LYS A 176 1.85 -22.10 11.38
N PHE A 177 2.30 -22.24 10.15
CA PHE A 177 2.78 -23.53 9.59
C PHE A 177 4.31 -23.59 9.46
N TRP A 178 5.03 -22.70 10.12
CA TRP A 178 6.51 -22.64 10.15
C TRP A 178 7.09 -23.23 11.43
#